data_f9d42ae21d70e0fc5a8ae7f10f2c912d
#
_entry.id   f9d42ae21d70e0fc5a8ae7f10f2c912d
#
_cell.length_a   1.000
_cell.length_b   1.000
_cell.length_c   1.000
_cell.angle_alpha   90.00
_cell.angle_beta   90.00
_cell.angle_gamma   90.00
#
_symmetry.space_group_name_H-M   'P 1'
#
loop_
_entity.id
_entity.type
_entity.pdbx_description
1 polymer ?
#
loop_
_entity_poly.entity_id
_entity_poly.type
_entity_poly.pdbx_seq_one_letter_code
_entity_poly.pdbx_strand_id
1 'polypeptide(L)'
;MTRKVTRLDILVRGIEADDWEDVAAMRESENVVFHTLQLPYCSRDAIRDRLENPPADMLGLVAVVGGIVVGQFGLHFCTGRRAHTAGLGMMVHSDYQHRGVGTALMEAGIELAERWMGITRLELEVYTDNAAGIALYKRFGFEVEGTLREYALRDGQYVDSYLMARVRE
;
A
#
# COMPACT_ATOMS: atom_id res chain seq x y z
N MET A 1 -19.79 -24.72 15.52
CA MET A 1 -18.43 -25.09 15.03
C MET A 1 -17.66 -23.82 14.72
N THR A 2 -16.78 -23.43 15.62
CA THR A 2 -15.94 -22.23 15.46
C THR A 2 -14.82 -22.57 14.48
N ARG A 3 -14.86 -21.99 13.26
CA ARG A 3 -13.77 -22.11 12.28
C ARG A 3 -12.52 -21.52 12.92
N LYS A 4 -11.53 -22.35 13.28
CA LYS A 4 -10.19 -21.90 13.65
C LYS A 4 -9.63 -21.13 12.44
N VAL A 5 -9.61 -19.81 12.49
CA VAL A 5 -8.88 -19.00 11.51
C VAL A 5 -7.40 -19.27 11.77
N THR A 6 -6.79 -20.10 10.95
CA THR A 6 -5.35 -20.33 11.00
C THR A 6 -4.70 -19.00 10.62
N ARG A 7 -3.97 -18.40 11.57
CA ARG A 7 -3.20 -17.18 11.32
C ARG A 7 -2.18 -17.51 10.21
N LEU A 8 -2.19 -16.72 9.15
CA LEU A 8 -1.21 -16.87 8.08
C LEU A 8 0.20 -16.63 8.62
N ASP A 9 1.15 -17.44 8.16
CA ASP A 9 2.57 -17.15 8.35
C ASP A 9 2.97 -16.11 7.29
N ILE A 10 3.08 -14.86 7.70
CA ILE A 10 3.34 -13.71 6.85
C ILE A 10 4.79 -13.27 7.06
N LEU A 11 5.61 -13.37 6.02
CA LEU A 11 6.95 -12.81 5.99
C LEU A 11 6.90 -11.43 5.31
N VAL A 12 7.39 -10.39 5.98
CA VAL A 12 7.58 -9.07 5.35
C VAL A 12 9.07 -8.88 5.06
N ARG A 13 9.40 -8.50 3.83
CA ARG A 13 10.76 -8.21 3.38
C ARG A 13 10.80 -7.08 2.33
N GLY A 14 11.99 -6.62 1.99
CA GLY A 14 12.17 -5.71 0.85
C GLY A 14 11.68 -6.35 -0.46
N ILE A 15 11.13 -5.52 -1.34
CA ILE A 15 10.75 -5.94 -2.69
C ILE A 15 12.01 -6.20 -3.51
N GLU A 16 12.00 -7.25 -4.32
CA GLU A 16 13.08 -7.64 -5.22
C GLU A 16 12.60 -7.66 -6.68
N ALA A 17 13.55 -7.62 -7.63
CA ALA A 17 13.22 -7.63 -9.05
C ALA A 17 12.43 -8.87 -9.45
N ASP A 18 12.77 -10.03 -8.89
CA ASP A 18 12.13 -11.32 -9.20
C ASP A 18 10.67 -11.43 -8.69
N ASP A 19 10.20 -10.48 -7.88
CA ASP A 19 8.80 -10.44 -7.41
C ASP A 19 7.81 -9.97 -8.48
N TRP A 20 8.26 -9.61 -9.67
CA TRP A 20 7.45 -8.94 -10.67
C TRP A 20 6.22 -9.73 -11.13
N GLU A 21 6.31 -11.07 -11.21
CA GLU A 21 5.18 -11.91 -11.65
C GLU A 21 4.03 -11.86 -10.64
N ASP A 22 4.36 -12.03 -9.36
CA ASP A 22 3.37 -11.98 -8.27
C ASP A 22 2.79 -10.56 -8.12
N VAL A 23 3.63 -9.53 -8.24
CA VAL A 23 3.18 -8.13 -8.21
C VAL A 23 2.24 -7.84 -9.38
N ALA A 24 2.52 -8.36 -10.58
CA ALA A 24 1.64 -8.22 -11.73
C ALA A 24 0.29 -8.90 -11.48
N ALA A 25 0.30 -10.15 -11.01
CA ALA A 25 -0.91 -10.89 -10.67
C ALA A 25 -1.76 -10.17 -9.61
N MET A 26 -1.11 -9.62 -8.58
CA MET A 26 -1.79 -8.83 -7.54
C MET A 26 -2.43 -7.57 -8.11
N ARG A 27 -1.74 -6.84 -8.99
CA ARG A 27 -2.26 -5.60 -9.62
C ARG A 27 -3.43 -5.85 -10.57
N GLU A 28 -3.51 -7.04 -11.16
CA GLU A 28 -4.60 -7.46 -12.02
C GLU A 28 -5.84 -7.88 -11.21
N SER A 29 -5.73 -8.07 -9.89
CA SER A 29 -6.86 -8.47 -9.07
C SER A 29 -7.90 -7.35 -8.96
N GLU A 30 -9.19 -7.71 -9.10
CA GLU A 30 -10.31 -6.78 -9.21
C GLU A 30 -10.34 -5.74 -8.09
N ASN A 31 -10.15 -6.18 -6.85
CA ASN A 31 -10.21 -5.28 -5.70
C ASN A 31 -9.03 -4.28 -5.64
N VAL A 32 -7.86 -4.66 -6.15
CA VAL A 32 -6.71 -3.74 -6.25
C VAL A 32 -6.99 -2.68 -7.30
N VAL A 33 -7.48 -3.06 -8.48
CA VAL A 33 -7.87 -2.09 -9.52
C VAL A 33 -8.96 -1.16 -9.00
N PHE A 34 -9.95 -1.69 -8.28
CA PHE A 34 -11.08 -0.89 -7.80
C PHE A 34 -10.71 0.11 -6.70
N HIS A 35 -9.76 -0.23 -5.82
CA HIS A 35 -9.41 0.59 -4.64
C HIS A 35 -8.09 1.36 -4.76
N THR A 36 -7.43 1.31 -5.91
CA THR A 36 -6.18 2.02 -6.16
C THR A 36 -6.24 2.79 -7.49
N LEU A 37 -5.18 3.52 -7.81
CA LEU A 37 -5.01 4.17 -9.12
C LEU A 37 -4.49 3.21 -10.20
N GLN A 38 -4.43 1.90 -9.94
CA GLN A 38 -4.03 0.92 -10.95
C GLN A 38 -5.09 0.84 -12.06
N LEU A 39 -4.62 0.76 -13.29
CA LEU A 39 -5.50 0.56 -14.46
C LEU A 39 -5.70 -0.94 -14.71
N PRO A 40 -6.88 -1.36 -15.22
CA PRO A 40 -7.00 -2.69 -15.81
C PRO A 40 -6.04 -2.83 -17.00
N TYR A 41 -5.66 -4.07 -17.31
CA TYR A 41 -4.74 -4.37 -18.44
C TYR A 41 -3.34 -3.75 -18.32
N CYS A 42 -2.76 -3.77 -17.12
CA CYS A 42 -1.38 -3.31 -16.91
C CYS A 42 -0.39 -4.10 -17.77
N SER A 43 0.60 -3.41 -18.35
CA SER A 43 1.72 -4.08 -18.99
C SER A 43 2.60 -4.80 -17.96
N ARG A 44 2.75 -6.12 -18.09
CA ARG A 44 3.64 -6.92 -17.24
C ARG A 44 5.10 -6.52 -17.42
N ASP A 45 5.52 -6.19 -18.64
CA ASP A 45 6.87 -5.69 -18.92
C ASP A 45 7.14 -4.36 -18.21
N ALA A 46 6.16 -3.46 -18.16
CA ALA A 46 6.29 -2.19 -17.42
C ALA A 46 6.41 -2.40 -15.91
N ILE A 47 5.72 -3.41 -15.36
CA ILE A 47 5.84 -3.78 -13.94
C ILE A 47 7.23 -4.34 -13.67
N ARG A 48 7.71 -5.24 -14.52
CA ARG A 48 9.05 -5.82 -14.43
C ARG A 48 10.12 -4.74 -14.51
N ASP A 49 10.09 -3.87 -15.52
CA ASP A 49 11.05 -2.77 -15.68
C ASP A 49 11.08 -1.86 -14.44
N ARG A 50 9.90 -1.56 -13.86
CA ARG A 50 9.82 -0.74 -12.65
C ARG A 50 10.44 -1.41 -11.42
N LEU A 51 10.38 -2.74 -11.31
CA LEU A 51 11.03 -3.48 -10.21
C LEU A 51 12.53 -3.63 -10.45
N GLU A 52 12.96 -3.81 -11.68
CA GLU A 52 14.38 -3.86 -12.06
C GLU A 52 15.06 -2.47 -11.92
N ASN A 53 14.31 -1.39 -12.16
CA ASN A 53 14.78 -0.01 -12.12
C ASN A 53 13.90 0.85 -11.19
N PRO A 54 13.93 0.62 -9.87
CA PRO A 54 13.08 1.36 -8.95
C PRO A 54 13.48 2.84 -8.88
N PRO A 55 12.51 3.77 -8.76
CA PRO A 55 12.81 5.19 -8.53
C PRO A 55 13.64 5.37 -7.26
N ALA A 56 14.60 6.29 -7.30
CA ALA A 56 15.54 6.52 -6.20
C ALA A 56 14.88 7.08 -4.92
N ASP A 57 13.72 7.71 -5.06
CA ASP A 57 12.91 8.27 -3.97
C ASP A 57 11.85 7.29 -3.43
N MET A 58 11.95 6.02 -3.81
CA MET A 58 11.02 4.99 -3.38
C MET A 58 11.70 3.86 -2.61
N LEU A 59 10.96 3.32 -1.64
CA LEU A 59 11.31 2.09 -0.96
C LEU A 59 10.08 1.18 -0.89
N GLY A 60 10.24 -0.09 -1.26
CA GLY A 60 9.16 -1.06 -1.31
C GLY A 60 9.36 -2.23 -0.34
N LEU A 61 8.27 -2.63 0.31
CA LEU A 61 8.16 -3.88 1.06
C LEU A 61 7.11 -4.78 0.41
N VAL A 62 7.29 -6.07 0.59
CA VAL A 62 6.30 -7.09 0.20
C VAL A 62 5.97 -7.99 1.37
N ALA A 63 4.73 -8.48 1.38
CA ALA A 63 4.28 -9.54 2.28
C ALA A 63 4.19 -10.85 1.48
N VAL A 64 4.85 -11.88 2.00
CA VAL A 64 4.95 -13.20 1.37
C VAL A 64 4.22 -14.23 2.23
N VAL A 65 3.40 -15.05 1.60
CA VAL A 65 2.68 -16.17 2.21
C VAL A 65 2.87 -17.40 1.34
N GLY A 66 3.42 -18.46 1.91
CA GLY A 66 3.67 -19.71 1.16
C GLY A 66 4.60 -19.52 -0.06
N GLY A 67 5.52 -18.57 -0.01
CA GLY A 67 6.45 -18.26 -1.10
C GLY A 67 5.89 -17.33 -2.19
N ILE A 68 4.65 -16.86 -2.06
CA ILE A 68 3.97 -15.98 -3.03
C ILE A 68 3.85 -14.58 -2.43
N VAL A 69 4.16 -13.53 -3.21
CA VAL A 69 3.93 -12.13 -2.82
C VAL A 69 2.43 -11.85 -2.90
N VAL A 70 1.84 -11.51 -1.75
CA VAL A 70 0.40 -11.27 -1.63
C VAL A 70 0.04 -9.86 -1.19
N GLY A 71 1.04 -9.04 -0.92
CA GLY A 71 0.86 -7.62 -0.57
C GLY A 71 2.10 -6.81 -0.87
N GLN A 72 1.91 -5.55 -1.17
CA GLN A 72 2.97 -4.57 -1.42
C GLN A 72 2.69 -3.29 -0.64
N PHE A 73 3.74 -2.73 -0.07
CA PHE A 73 3.77 -1.42 0.58
C PHE A 73 4.89 -0.59 -0.03
N GLY A 74 4.64 0.67 -0.32
CA GLY A 74 5.63 1.58 -0.88
C GLY A 74 5.70 2.87 -0.10
N LEU A 75 6.91 3.37 0.15
CA LEU A 75 7.18 4.72 0.64
C LEU A 75 7.73 5.57 -0.50
N HIS A 76 7.23 6.79 -0.61
CA HIS A 76 7.68 7.82 -1.54
C HIS A 76 8.23 8.99 -0.73
N PHE A 77 9.53 9.18 -0.73
CA PHE A 77 10.18 10.21 0.09
C PHE A 77 10.07 11.58 -0.57
N CYS A 78 9.65 12.56 0.22
CA CYS A 78 9.71 13.95 -0.20
C CYS A 78 11.14 14.50 -0.02
N THR A 79 11.46 15.57 -0.75
CA THR A 79 12.78 16.22 -0.73
C THR A 79 12.70 17.66 -0.22
N GLY A 80 13.86 18.27 -0.02
CA GLY A 80 13.98 19.68 0.40
C GLY A 80 13.31 19.94 1.74
N ARG A 81 12.49 20.99 1.82
CA ARG A 81 11.83 21.40 3.07
C ARG A 81 10.80 20.38 3.59
N ARG A 82 10.41 19.42 2.78
CA ARG A 82 9.51 18.32 3.15
C ARG A 82 10.23 16.98 3.36
N ALA A 83 11.55 16.98 3.51
CA ALA A 83 12.33 15.74 3.66
C ALA A 83 11.95 14.88 4.89
N HIS A 84 11.19 15.44 5.83
CA HIS A 84 10.60 14.74 6.97
C HIS A 84 9.28 13.99 6.65
N THR A 85 8.83 14.09 5.40
CA THR A 85 7.54 13.54 4.94
C THR A 85 7.75 12.41 3.94
N ALA A 86 6.96 11.37 4.04
CA ALA A 86 6.82 10.36 2.99
C ALA A 86 5.35 10.06 2.71
N GLY A 87 5.01 9.90 1.45
CA GLY A 87 3.75 9.30 1.02
C GLY A 87 3.82 7.78 1.12
N LEU A 88 2.72 7.13 1.43
CA LEU A 88 2.65 5.67 1.38
C LEU A 88 1.53 5.19 0.46
N GLY A 89 1.77 4.08 -0.20
CA GLY A 89 0.77 3.31 -0.93
C GLY A 89 0.82 1.84 -0.52
N MET A 90 -0.32 1.19 -0.48
CA MET A 90 -0.40 -0.22 -0.13
C MET A 90 -1.46 -0.93 -0.96
N MET A 91 -1.18 -2.17 -1.32
CA MET A 91 -2.15 -3.07 -1.95
C MET A 91 -1.99 -4.48 -1.39
N VAL A 92 -3.11 -5.20 -1.30
CA VAL A 92 -3.15 -6.61 -0.88
C VAL A 92 -4.02 -7.38 -1.88
N HIS A 93 -3.51 -8.51 -2.35
CA HIS A 93 -4.22 -9.40 -3.27
C HIS A 93 -5.62 -9.74 -2.72
N SER A 94 -6.64 -9.74 -3.56
CA SER A 94 -8.04 -9.91 -3.16
C SER A 94 -8.28 -11.12 -2.26
N ASP A 95 -7.66 -12.26 -2.55
CA ASP A 95 -7.83 -13.50 -1.80
C ASP A 95 -7.15 -13.51 -0.42
N TYR A 96 -6.30 -12.52 -0.15
CA TYR A 96 -5.52 -12.41 1.09
C TYR A 96 -5.92 -11.24 1.97
N GLN A 97 -6.97 -10.52 1.60
CA GLN A 97 -7.53 -9.43 2.40
C GLN A 97 -8.18 -9.96 3.69
N HIS A 98 -8.29 -9.10 4.70
CA HIS A 98 -8.86 -9.42 6.02
C HIS A 98 -8.18 -10.59 6.75
N ARG A 99 -6.92 -10.90 6.40
CA ARG A 99 -6.13 -12.01 6.96
C ARG A 99 -4.84 -11.54 7.64
N GLY A 100 -4.71 -10.26 7.93
CA GLY A 100 -3.58 -9.67 8.64
C GLY A 100 -2.43 -9.16 7.76
N VAL A 101 -2.48 -9.34 6.45
CA VAL A 101 -1.42 -8.92 5.50
C VAL A 101 -1.21 -7.41 5.55
N GLY A 102 -2.28 -6.62 5.44
CA GLY A 102 -2.18 -5.16 5.52
C GLY A 102 -1.65 -4.67 6.87
N THR A 103 -2.03 -5.32 7.96
CA THR A 103 -1.52 -5.01 9.31
C THR A 103 -0.01 -5.24 9.39
N ALA A 104 0.49 -6.40 8.91
CA ALA A 104 1.91 -6.72 8.93
C ALA A 104 2.74 -5.74 8.10
N LEU A 105 2.24 -5.35 6.91
CA LEU A 105 2.89 -4.36 6.05
C LEU A 105 2.93 -2.97 6.71
N MET A 106 1.84 -2.53 7.33
CA MET A 106 1.79 -1.24 8.04
C MET A 106 2.73 -1.20 9.23
N GLU A 107 2.79 -2.25 10.05
CA GLU A 107 3.73 -2.35 11.17
C GLU A 107 5.17 -2.21 10.71
N ALA A 108 5.59 -3.01 9.71
CA ALA A 108 6.94 -2.96 9.19
C ALA A 108 7.27 -1.64 8.48
N GLY A 109 6.34 -1.12 7.67
CA GLY A 109 6.54 0.11 6.91
C GLY A 109 6.63 1.35 7.79
N ILE A 110 5.80 1.46 8.83
CA ILE A 110 5.85 2.57 9.80
C ILE A 110 7.13 2.48 10.63
N GLU A 111 7.51 1.29 11.10
CA GLU A 111 8.78 1.12 11.83
C GLU A 111 9.97 1.55 10.99
N LEU A 112 10.01 1.13 9.72
CA LEU A 112 11.06 1.52 8.78
C LEU A 112 11.10 3.04 8.59
N ALA A 113 9.96 3.66 8.31
CA ALA A 113 9.86 5.09 8.07
C ALA A 113 10.29 5.91 9.29
N GLU A 114 9.75 5.58 10.47
CA GLU A 114 9.94 6.40 11.68
C GLU A 114 11.29 6.16 12.37
N ARG A 115 11.71 4.89 12.52
CA ARG A 115 12.91 4.54 13.29
C ARG A 115 14.20 4.58 12.48
N TRP A 116 14.11 4.25 11.18
CA TRP A 116 15.30 4.09 10.34
C TRP A 116 15.49 5.25 9.36
N MET A 117 14.40 5.84 8.87
CA MET A 117 14.44 6.92 7.89
C MET A 117 14.19 8.31 8.50
N GLY A 118 13.81 8.37 9.79
CA GLY A 118 13.57 9.63 10.48
C GLY A 118 12.36 10.41 9.98
N ILE A 119 11.41 9.73 9.31
CA ILE A 119 10.16 10.33 8.84
C ILE A 119 9.27 10.63 10.04
N THR A 120 8.80 11.86 10.13
CA THR A 120 7.89 12.32 11.19
C THR A 120 6.47 12.52 10.70
N ARG A 121 6.26 12.55 9.38
CA ARG A 121 4.94 12.68 8.76
C ARG A 121 4.77 11.65 7.64
N LEU A 122 3.77 10.79 7.77
CA LEU A 122 3.33 9.87 6.73
C LEU A 122 1.99 10.33 6.17
N GLU A 123 1.87 10.37 4.85
CA GLU A 123 0.65 10.78 4.13
C GLU A 123 0.15 9.67 3.23
N LEU A 124 -1.16 9.60 3.03
CA LEU A 124 -1.78 8.70 2.06
C LEU A 124 -3.09 9.29 1.53
N GLU A 125 -3.50 8.85 0.35
CA GLU A 125 -4.85 9.04 -0.17
C GLU A 125 -5.59 7.71 -0.16
N VAL A 126 -6.87 7.75 0.20
CA VAL A 126 -7.75 6.58 0.22
C VAL A 126 -9.13 6.97 -0.24
N TYR A 127 -9.73 6.20 -1.17
CA TYR A 127 -11.09 6.48 -1.62
C TYR A 127 -12.06 6.50 -0.45
N THR A 128 -13.00 7.45 -0.46
CA THR A 128 -13.92 7.69 0.66
C THR A 128 -14.83 6.50 0.97
N ASP A 129 -15.02 5.61 0.01
CA ASP A 129 -15.81 4.38 0.13
C ASP A 129 -14.98 3.12 0.50
N ASN A 130 -13.65 3.24 0.62
CA ASN A 130 -12.79 2.15 1.06
C ASN A 130 -12.79 2.01 2.60
N ALA A 131 -13.90 1.54 3.14
CA ALA A 131 -14.10 1.43 4.59
C ALA A 131 -13.03 0.58 5.28
N ALA A 132 -12.58 -0.51 4.66
CA ALA A 132 -11.57 -1.41 5.21
C ALA A 132 -10.20 -0.73 5.30
N GLY A 133 -9.78 -0.02 4.24
CA GLY A 133 -8.53 0.76 4.23
C GLY A 133 -8.54 1.87 5.26
N ILE A 134 -9.63 2.65 5.30
CA ILE A 134 -9.80 3.74 6.28
C ILE A 134 -9.72 3.23 7.72
N ALA A 135 -10.39 2.12 8.03
CA ALA A 135 -10.35 1.51 9.36
C ALA A 135 -8.93 1.03 9.72
N LEU A 136 -8.22 0.44 8.76
CA LEU A 136 -6.83 0.03 8.96
C LEU A 136 -5.94 1.23 9.27
N TYR A 137 -5.97 2.28 8.46
CA TYR A 137 -5.13 3.46 8.65
C TYR A 137 -5.42 4.18 9.97
N LYS A 138 -6.69 4.31 10.35
CA LYS A 138 -7.07 4.87 11.67
C LYS A 138 -6.48 4.08 12.84
N ARG A 139 -6.43 2.74 12.78
CA ARG A 139 -5.79 1.91 13.82
C ARG A 139 -4.30 2.21 13.98
N PHE A 140 -3.65 2.66 12.91
CA PHE A 140 -2.24 3.08 12.91
C PHE A 140 -2.04 4.57 13.15
N GLY A 141 -3.07 5.29 13.63
CA GLY A 141 -2.97 6.69 14.02
C GLY A 141 -3.01 7.68 12.87
N PHE A 142 -3.50 7.28 11.69
CA PHE A 142 -3.78 8.22 10.61
C PHE A 142 -5.12 8.92 10.85
N GLU A 143 -5.13 10.22 10.63
CA GLU A 143 -6.31 11.08 10.73
C GLU A 143 -6.65 11.70 9.38
N VAL A 144 -7.93 11.95 9.12
CA VAL A 144 -8.38 12.63 7.90
C VAL A 144 -8.05 14.13 8.03
N GLU A 145 -7.27 14.64 7.10
CA GLU A 145 -6.94 16.08 7.02
C GLU A 145 -7.78 16.82 5.97
N GLY A 146 -8.37 16.12 5.03
CA GLY A 146 -9.21 16.74 4.01
C GLY A 146 -9.85 15.73 3.06
N THR A 147 -10.78 16.23 2.25
CA THR A 147 -11.43 15.49 1.18
C THR A 147 -11.04 16.08 -0.18
N LEU A 148 -10.46 15.24 -1.02
CA LEU A 148 -10.12 15.56 -2.41
C LEU A 148 -11.33 15.17 -3.27
N ARG A 149 -12.07 16.18 -3.76
CA ARG A 149 -13.28 15.95 -4.59
C ARG A 149 -12.88 15.57 -6.01
N GLU A 150 -13.63 14.64 -6.61
CA GLU A 150 -13.38 14.14 -7.97
C GLU A 150 -11.91 13.74 -8.20
N TYR A 151 -11.33 13.07 -7.19
CA TYR A 151 -9.93 12.73 -7.14
C TYR A 151 -9.49 11.80 -8.27
N ALA A 152 -10.33 10.83 -8.62
CA ALA A 152 -10.03 9.87 -9.66
C ALA A 152 -11.28 9.44 -10.42
N LEU A 153 -11.09 9.05 -11.69
CA LEU A 153 -12.12 8.38 -12.48
C LEU A 153 -12.02 6.87 -12.23
N ARG A 154 -13.13 6.26 -11.79
CA ARG A 154 -13.24 4.83 -11.54
C ARG A 154 -14.55 4.31 -12.13
N ASP A 155 -14.45 3.37 -13.03
CA ASP A 155 -15.61 2.74 -13.70
C ASP A 155 -16.61 3.77 -14.25
N GLY A 156 -16.10 4.78 -14.96
CA GLY A 156 -16.90 5.83 -15.61
C GLY A 156 -17.45 6.92 -14.67
N GLN A 157 -17.13 6.88 -13.37
CA GLN A 157 -17.58 7.88 -12.39
C GLN A 157 -16.38 8.47 -11.62
N TYR A 158 -16.47 9.78 -11.33
CA TYR A 158 -15.50 10.41 -10.44
C TYR A 158 -15.76 10.01 -8.98
N VAL A 159 -14.68 9.71 -8.27
CA VAL A 159 -14.70 9.33 -6.86
C VAL A 159 -13.86 10.28 -6.04
N ASP A 160 -14.30 10.53 -4.82
CA ASP A 160 -13.55 11.34 -3.85
C ASP A 160 -12.52 10.50 -3.10
N SER A 161 -11.51 11.17 -2.57
CA SER A 161 -10.50 10.56 -1.71
C SER A 161 -10.31 11.36 -0.44
N TYR A 162 -10.02 10.69 0.67
CA TYR A 162 -9.49 11.34 1.85
C TYR A 162 -7.97 11.48 1.72
N LEU A 163 -7.45 12.65 2.05
CA LEU A 163 -6.06 12.82 2.44
C LEU A 163 -5.98 12.48 3.93
N MET A 164 -5.18 11.48 4.27
CA MET A 164 -4.94 11.09 5.65
C MET A 164 -3.47 11.22 6.00
N ALA A 165 -3.17 11.60 7.23
CA ALA A 165 -1.81 11.71 7.70
C ALA A 165 -1.64 11.15 9.11
N ARG A 166 -0.46 10.62 9.37
CA ARG A 166 0.06 10.27 10.69
C ARG A 166 1.25 11.18 10.97
N VAL A 167 1.17 11.98 12.01
CA VAL A 167 2.25 12.85 12.47
C VAL A 167 2.78 12.29 13.78
N ARG A 168 4.09 12.06 13.82
CA ARG A 168 4.79 11.63 15.04
C ARG A 168 5.13 12.86 15.88
N GLU A 169 4.70 12.85 17.12
CA GLU A 169 5.11 13.82 18.15
C GLU A 169 6.54 13.59 18.63
#